data_696eb3b99bc99bbf61023e1434b9bd56
#
_entry.id   696eb3b99bc99bbf61023e1434b9bd56
#
_cell.length_a   1.000
_cell.length_b   1.000
_cell.length_c   1.000
_cell.angle_alpha   90.00
_cell.angle_beta   90.00
_cell.angle_gamma   90.00
#
_symmetry.space_group_name_H-M   'P 1'
#
loop_
_entity.id
_entity.type
_entity.pdbx_description
1 polymer ?
#
loop_
_entity_poly.entity_id
_entity_poly.type
_entity_poly.pdbx_seq_one_letter_code
_entity_poly.pdbx_strand_id
1 'polypeptide(L)'
;MDTFTAIACLFGIAAILSFVNDRYLRLQHDIGLLLLAALTTGGLRILEFFTPSGAVGLLHQVTQSFNLNDTLLKGVLCFMLFRGSMRVNWATLREQRWLVLWLAFAGTGIACILTGGLVYAGLALSGVAATLAQALLFGALIAATDPVAALAILSKMGLPKNLETVVDGESLLNDGVAVVFFTIFAGAAVSGSDASLAEAGSIFMREVLGGAAMGVAGWLVIHHLMLRSTTYCTGLLVSLGAVASMYAAAQHLDVSGPIATVVAGLLSGNLTATRLSEATLAPLRTFWSGLDEILNALLFVFVGFHVVLINPLPGIVMGVPALVAIAAVLLARAVTVFGIVGGLNAVGVIRADCLGMTQLLTWGGLRGGLSLALAVSLPDTPWKPLMLNMTFAVVVFSVIVQGLTLKRMFTQERLAGLLR
;
A
#
# COMPACT_ATOMS: atom_id res chain seq x y z
N MET A 1 -28.47 -6.77 -0.33
CA MET A 1 -27.84 -8.11 -0.34
C MET A 1 -27.29 -8.35 1.05
N ASP A 2 -27.36 -9.57 1.59
CA ASP A 2 -26.75 -9.86 2.90
C ASP A 2 -25.22 -9.95 2.77
N THR A 3 -24.51 -9.69 3.86
CA THR A 3 -23.04 -9.61 3.88
C THR A 3 -22.38 -10.92 3.44
N PHE A 4 -22.98 -12.08 3.80
CA PHE A 4 -22.45 -13.38 3.40
C PHE A 4 -22.48 -13.56 1.88
N THR A 5 -23.59 -13.26 1.23
CA THR A 5 -23.75 -13.36 -0.24
C THR A 5 -22.77 -12.41 -0.94
N ALA A 6 -22.56 -11.20 -0.42
CA ALA A 6 -21.60 -10.25 -0.98
C ALA A 6 -20.14 -10.79 -0.90
N ILE A 7 -19.76 -11.35 0.25
CA ILE A 7 -18.46 -11.99 0.42
C ILE A 7 -18.30 -13.18 -0.54
N ALA A 8 -19.31 -14.05 -0.62
CA ALA A 8 -19.28 -15.20 -1.50
C ALA A 8 -19.14 -14.81 -2.97
N CYS A 9 -19.88 -13.78 -3.43
CA CYS A 9 -19.74 -13.24 -4.76
C CYS A 9 -18.34 -12.69 -5.03
N LEU A 10 -17.79 -11.91 -4.09
CA LEU A 10 -16.44 -11.34 -4.24
C LEU A 10 -15.37 -12.44 -4.36
N PHE A 11 -15.42 -13.46 -3.50
CA PHE A 11 -14.53 -14.61 -3.59
C PHE A 11 -14.70 -15.39 -4.90
N GLY A 12 -15.94 -15.65 -5.31
CA GLY A 12 -16.22 -16.36 -6.56
C GLY A 12 -15.69 -15.62 -7.79
N ILE A 13 -15.91 -14.31 -7.85
CA ILE A 13 -15.39 -13.50 -8.96
C ILE A 13 -13.87 -13.43 -8.91
N ALA A 14 -13.28 -13.19 -7.74
CA ALA A 14 -11.83 -13.17 -7.58
C ALA A 14 -11.19 -14.49 -8.04
N ALA A 15 -11.78 -15.62 -7.69
CA ALA A 15 -11.31 -16.94 -8.12
C ALA A 15 -11.39 -17.12 -9.64
N ILE A 16 -12.49 -16.68 -10.28
CA ILE A 16 -12.64 -16.76 -11.74
C ILE A 16 -11.61 -15.87 -12.44
N LEU A 17 -11.47 -14.61 -11.98
CA LEU A 17 -10.51 -13.68 -12.58
C LEU A 17 -9.07 -14.13 -12.38
N SER A 18 -8.75 -14.70 -11.21
CA SER A 18 -7.45 -15.30 -10.92
C SER A 18 -7.15 -16.47 -11.88
N PHE A 19 -8.11 -17.37 -12.05
CA PHE A 19 -7.99 -18.48 -13.00
C PHE A 19 -7.80 -18.00 -14.45
N VAL A 20 -8.56 -16.99 -14.87
CA VAL A 20 -8.42 -16.39 -16.22
C VAL A 20 -7.05 -15.76 -16.40
N ASN A 21 -6.55 -15.05 -15.39
CA ASN A 21 -5.20 -14.48 -15.44
C ASN A 21 -4.13 -15.57 -15.59
N ASP A 22 -4.17 -16.57 -14.73
CA ASP A 22 -3.16 -17.65 -14.71
C ASP A 22 -3.15 -18.46 -16.00
N ARG A 23 -4.33 -18.74 -16.56
CA ARG A 23 -4.47 -19.58 -17.73
C ARG A 23 -4.18 -18.86 -19.04
N TYR A 24 -4.64 -17.61 -19.18
CA TYR A 24 -4.67 -16.91 -20.47
C TYR A 24 -3.76 -15.68 -20.54
N LEU A 25 -3.78 -14.80 -19.54
CA LEU A 25 -3.04 -13.54 -19.59
C LEU A 25 -1.61 -13.67 -19.07
N ARG A 26 -1.39 -14.49 -18.05
CA ARG A 26 -0.09 -14.71 -17.39
C ARG A 26 0.59 -13.41 -16.95
N LEU A 27 -0.23 -12.41 -16.62
CA LEU A 27 0.25 -11.18 -16.03
C LEU A 27 0.61 -11.44 -14.57
N GLN A 28 1.39 -10.55 -13.99
CA GLN A 28 1.58 -10.57 -12.55
C GLN A 28 0.22 -10.52 -11.85
N HIS A 29 0.05 -11.30 -10.78
CA HIS A 29 -1.25 -11.62 -10.18
C HIS A 29 -2.10 -10.38 -9.90
N ASP A 30 -1.54 -9.42 -9.17
CA ASP A 30 -2.22 -8.18 -8.75
C ASP A 30 -2.61 -7.31 -9.95
N ILE A 31 -1.70 -7.16 -10.91
CA ILE A 31 -1.92 -6.41 -12.15
C ILE A 31 -3.04 -7.05 -12.97
N GLY A 32 -2.99 -8.37 -13.13
CA GLY A 32 -3.97 -9.13 -13.88
C GLY A 32 -5.36 -9.00 -13.29
N LEU A 33 -5.49 -9.10 -11.97
CA LEU A 33 -6.77 -9.00 -11.28
C LEU A 33 -7.38 -7.60 -11.36
N LEU A 34 -6.60 -6.55 -11.14
CA LEU A 34 -7.07 -5.17 -11.28
C LEU A 34 -7.57 -4.89 -12.69
N LEU A 35 -6.77 -5.26 -13.70
CA LEU A 35 -7.11 -5.05 -15.11
C LEU A 35 -8.37 -5.84 -15.50
N LEU A 36 -8.44 -7.12 -15.15
CA LEU A 36 -9.60 -7.96 -15.46
C LEU A 36 -10.86 -7.48 -14.76
N ALA A 37 -10.78 -7.08 -13.49
CA ALA A 37 -11.91 -6.53 -12.77
C ALA A 37 -12.42 -5.23 -13.41
N ALA A 38 -11.50 -4.32 -13.77
CA ALA A 38 -11.84 -3.07 -14.46
C ALA A 38 -12.45 -3.32 -15.84
N LEU A 39 -11.86 -4.23 -16.64
CA LEU A 39 -12.38 -4.60 -17.97
C LEU A 39 -13.76 -5.29 -17.89
N THR A 40 -13.94 -6.19 -16.93
CA THR A 40 -15.21 -6.87 -16.71
C THR A 40 -16.32 -5.86 -16.36
N THR A 41 -16.02 -4.95 -15.44
CA THR A 41 -17.02 -3.92 -15.04
C THR A 41 -17.30 -2.94 -16.17
N GLY A 42 -16.27 -2.52 -16.91
CA GLY A 42 -16.42 -1.66 -18.08
C GLY A 42 -17.25 -2.34 -19.18
N GLY A 43 -16.98 -3.61 -19.46
CA GLY A 43 -17.74 -4.42 -20.42
C GLY A 43 -19.19 -4.61 -20.01
N LEU A 44 -19.46 -4.87 -18.72
CA LEU A 44 -20.83 -4.97 -18.21
C LEU A 44 -21.59 -3.64 -18.32
N ARG A 45 -20.93 -2.50 -18.08
CA ARG A 45 -21.56 -1.19 -18.30
C ARG A 45 -21.90 -0.92 -19.76
N ILE A 46 -21.02 -1.27 -20.68
CA ILE A 46 -21.27 -1.14 -22.11
C ILE A 46 -22.43 -2.07 -22.50
N LEU A 47 -22.42 -3.30 -22.01
CA LEU A 47 -23.50 -4.26 -22.28
C LEU A 47 -24.85 -3.78 -21.73
N GLU A 48 -24.87 -3.20 -20.53
CA GLU A 48 -26.08 -2.70 -19.88
C GLU A 48 -26.67 -1.47 -20.62
N PHE A 49 -25.83 -0.70 -21.34
CA PHE A 49 -26.30 0.35 -22.22
C PHE A 49 -27.16 -0.20 -23.39
N PHE A 50 -26.85 -1.41 -23.88
CA PHE A 50 -27.61 -2.06 -24.96
C PHE A 50 -28.69 -3.01 -24.46
N THR A 51 -28.46 -3.68 -23.33
CA THR A 51 -29.37 -4.67 -22.74
C THR A 51 -29.43 -4.51 -21.23
N PRO A 52 -30.52 -3.92 -20.66
CA PRO A 52 -30.65 -3.76 -19.22
C PRO A 52 -30.66 -5.12 -18.50
N SER A 53 -29.50 -5.58 -18.05
CA SER A 53 -29.32 -6.89 -17.40
C SER A 53 -29.39 -6.83 -15.87
N GLY A 54 -29.30 -5.63 -15.28
CA GLY A 54 -29.17 -5.44 -13.84
C GLY A 54 -27.83 -5.91 -13.23
N ALA A 55 -26.90 -6.35 -14.06
CA ALA A 55 -25.60 -6.87 -13.60
C ALA A 55 -24.73 -5.80 -12.92
N VAL A 56 -24.72 -4.58 -13.45
CA VAL A 56 -24.05 -3.44 -12.83
C VAL A 56 -24.70 -3.08 -11.50
N GLY A 57 -26.02 -3.14 -11.41
CA GLY A 57 -26.76 -2.98 -10.16
C GLY A 57 -26.36 -4.00 -9.09
N LEU A 58 -26.14 -5.24 -9.49
CA LEU A 58 -25.70 -6.31 -8.59
C LEU A 58 -24.27 -6.07 -8.10
N LEU A 59 -23.36 -5.67 -8.98
CA LEU A 59 -21.99 -5.27 -8.58
C LEU A 59 -22.01 -4.05 -7.65
N HIS A 60 -22.88 -3.10 -7.89
CA HIS A 60 -23.05 -1.93 -7.02
C HIS A 60 -23.59 -2.33 -5.64
N GLN A 61 -24.54 -3.27 -5.57
CA GLN A 61 -24.99 -3.84 -4.30
C GLN A 61 -23.88 -4.61 -3.58
N VAL A 62 -23.05 -5.38 -4.29
CA VAL A 62 -21.89 -6.05 -3.71
C VAL A 62 -20.94 -5.03 -3.10
N THR A 63 -20.60 -3.98 -3.82
CA THR A 63 -19.67 -2.97 -3.34
C THR A 63 -20.22 -2.11 -2.20
N GLN A 64 -21.53 -1.84 -2.18
CA GLN A 64 -22.18 -1.08 -1.11
C GLN A 64 -22.54 -1.91 0.13
N SER A 65 -22.71 -3.23 0.00
CA SER A 65 -23.05 -4.13 1.13
C SER A 65 -21.93 -4.25 2.17
N PHE A 66 -20.75 -3.83 1.80
CA PHE A 66 -19.65 -3.73 2.73
C PHE A 66 -19.61 -2.30 3.30
N ASN A 67 -19.64 -2.17 4.61
CA ASN A 67 -19.07 -1.01 5.29
C ASN A 67 -17.54 -1.07 5.11
N LEU A 68 -17.13 -0.91 3.84
CA LEU A 68 -15.78 -1.17 3.35
C LEU A 68 -14.73 -0.27 3.97
N ASN A 69 -15.15 0.94 4.36
CA ASN A 69 -14.28 1.91 4.98
C ASN A 69 -13.66 1.38 6.28
N ASP A 70 -14.39 0.55 7.02
CA ASP A 70 -13.91 0.12 8.33
C ASP A 70 -13.44 -1.35 8.37
N THR A 71 -14.17 -2.29 7.81
CA THR A 71 -13.90 -3.70 8.06
C THR A 71 -12.88 -4.30 7.09
N LEU A 72 -13.00 -4.02 5.79
CA LEU A 72 -12.07 -4.57 4.80
C LEU A 72 -10.72 -3.87 4.86
N LEU A 73 -10.71 -2.52 4.88
CA LEU A 73 -9.46 -1.78 4.94
C LEU A 73 -8.67 -2.09 6.21
N LYS A 74 -9.32 -1.98 7.37
CA LYS A 74 -8.65 -2.23 8.65
C LYS A 74 -8.26 -3.69 8.80
N GLY A 75 -9.17 -4.63 8.47
CA GLY A 75 -8.92 -6.06 8.57
C GLY A 75 -7.90 -6.57 7.56
N VAL A 76 -8.04 -6.20 6.28
CA VAL A 76 -7.09 -6.61 5.24
C VAL A 76 -5.71 -6.02 5.50
N LEU A 77 -5.64 -4.71 5.77
CA LEU A 77 -4.38 -4.00 5.97
C LEU A 77 -3.56 -4.56 7.15
N CYS A 78 -4.21 -4.88 8.28
CA CYS A 78 -3.48 -5.38 9.44
C CYS A 78 -2.79 -6.72 9.16
N PHE A 79 -3.43 -7.63 8.45
CA PHE A 79 -2.84 -8.94 8.13
C PHE A 79 -1.77 -8.85 7.05
N MET A 80 -1.97 -8.03 6.02
CA MET A 80 -0.98 -7.79 4.96
C MET A 80 0.29 -7.16 5.51
N LEU A 81 0.18 -6.12 6.34
CA LEU A 81 1.34 -5.46 6.95
C LEU A 81 2.08 -6.40 7.91
N PHE A 82 1.36 -7.21 8.70
CA PHE A 82 1.99 -8.21 9.56
C PHE A 82 2.79 -9.23 8.77
N ARG A 83 2.20 -9.79 7.70
CA ARG A 83 2.89 -10.74 6.83
C ARG A 83 4.07 -10.11 6.12
N GLY A 84 3.91 -8.91 5.56
CA GLY A 84 4.99 -8.17 4.91
C GLY A 84 6.19 -7.98 5.84
N SER A 85 5.93 -7.53 7.08
CA SER A 85 6.97 -7.27 8.08
C SER A 85 7.65 -8.54 8.60
N MET A 86 6.95 -9.66 8.68
CA MET A 86 7.55 -10.95 9.06
C MET A 86 8.63 -11.45 8.08
N ARG A 87 8.60 -11.02 6.80
CA ARG A 87 9.59 -11.43 5.78
C ARG A 87 10.92 -10.71 5.93
N VAL A 88 10.89 -9.49 6.44
CA VAL A 88 12.07 -8.62 6.47
C VAL A 88 13.12 -9.18 7.39
N ASN A 89 14.34 -9.40 6.87
CA ASN A 89 15.45 -9.90 7.63
C ASN A 89 16.09 -8.78 8.46
N TRP A 90 16.13 -8.95 9.78
CA TRP A 90 16.68 -7.95 10.72
C TRP A 90 18.17 -7.66 10.51
N ALA A 91 18.96 -8.68 10.19
CA ALA A 91 20.40 -8.50 10.01
C ALA A 91 20.68 -7.57 8.82
N THR A 92 20.07 -7.85 7.66
CA THR A 92 20.22 -7.00 6.47
C THR A 92 19.58 -5.62 6.66
N LEU A 93 18.41 -5.56 7.34
CA LEU A 93 17.77 -4.29 7.66
C LEU A 93 18.65 -3.41 8.56
N ARG A 94 19.35 -4.00 9.53
CA ARG A 94 20.27 -3.29 10.42
C ARG A 94 21.45 -2.67 9.66
N GLU A 95 21.94 -3.34 8.62
CA GLU A 95 22.99 -2.79 7.74
C GLU A 95 22.50 -1.58 6.95
N GLN A 96 21.26 -1.66 6.43
CA GLN A 96 20.66 -0.61 5.60
C GLN A 96 19.72 0.34 6.37
N ARG A 97 19.72 0.28 7.72
CA ARG A 97 18.74 0.97 8.58
C ARG A 97 18.61 2.46 8.32
N TRP A 98 19.72 3.17 8.11
CA TRP A 98 19.69 4.59 7.91
C TRP A 98 19.02 4.97 6.59
N LEU A 99 19.34 4.24 5.52
CA LEU A 99 18.71 4.45 4.22
C LEU A 99 17.21 4.16 4.28
N VAL A 100 16.83 3.02 4.86
CA VAL A 100 15.42 2.61 5.01
C VAL A 100 14.65 3.59 5.88
N LEU A 101 15.18 3.97 7.05
CA LEU A 101 14.48 4.89 7.95
C LEU A 101 14.32 6.29 7.35
N TRP A 102 15.37 6.84 6.71
CA TRP A 102 15.26 8.15 6.06
C TRP A 102 14.28 8.14 4.90
N LEU A 103 14.28 7.09 4.06
CA LEU A 103 13.32 6.95 2.97
C LEU A 103 11.90 6.78 3.48
N ALA A 104 11.69 5.93 4.49
CA ALA A 104 10.36 5.61 5.00
C ALA A 104 9.72 6.78 5.79
N PHE A 105 10.45 7.51 6.61
CA PHE A 105 9.91 8.59 7.43
C PHE A 105 10.03 9.95 6.74
N ALA A 106 11.25 10.44 6.58
CA ALA A 106 11.47 11.74 5.95
C ALA A 106 11.09 11.71 4.47
N GLY A 107 11.41 10.62 3.76
CA GLY A 107 11.08 10.45 2.35
C GLY A 107 9.58 10.47 2.10
N THR A 108 8.81 9.74 2.89
CA THR A 108 7.34 9.73 2.78
C THR A 108 6.75 11.12 3.06
N GLY A 109 7.20 11.80 4.12
CA GLY A 109 6.73 13.14 4.44
C GLY A 109 7.07 14.17 3.36
N ILE A 110 8.32 14.18 2.89
CA ILE A 110 8.75 15.08 1.81
C ILE A 110 8.00 14.78 0.52
N ALA A 111 7.87 13.51 0.15
CA ALA A 111 7.12 13.12 -1.05
C ALA A 111 5.65 13.50 -0.97
N CYS A 112 5.02 13.35 0.21
CA CYS A 112 3.64 13.77 0.46
C CYS A 112 3.47 15.29 0.23
N ILE A 113 4.32 16.11 0.86
CA ILE A 113 4.27 17.57 0.76
C ILE A 113 4.57 18.03 -0.68
N LEU A 114 5.61 17.48 -1.31
CA LEU A 114 5.95 17.82 -2.69
C LEU A 114 4.86 17.43 -3.68
N THR A 115 4.33 16.21 -3.55
CA THR A 115 3.22 15.75 -4.40
C THR A 115 1.99 16.64 -4.22
N GLY A 116 1.61 16.92 -2.97
CA GLY A 116 0.48 17.80 -2.67
C GLY A 116 0.69 19.21 -3.23
N GLY A 117 1.86 19.81 -3.03
CA GLY A 117 2.20 21.12 -3.57
C GLY A 117 2.18 21.18 -5.11
N LEU A 118 2.76 20.17 -5.77
CA LEU A 118 2.76 20.08 -7.23
C LEU A 118 1.33 19.86 -7.79
N VAL A 119 0.54 19.03 -7.14
CA VAL A 119 -0.87 18.80 -7.52
C VAL A 119 -1.68 20.07 -7.31
N TYR A 120 -1.53 20.75 -6.18
CA TYR A 120 -2.20 22.03 -5.94
C TYR A 120 -1.90 23.05 -7.02
N ALA A 121 -0.62 23.24 -7.35
CA ALA A 121 -0.20 24.16 -8.41
C ALA A 121 -0.72 23.73 -9.79
N GLY A 122 -0.63 22.45 -10.12
CA GLY A 122 -1.09 21.91 -11.42
C GLY A 122 -2.61 22.00 -11.60
N LEU A 123 -3.40 21.75 -10.55
CA LEU A 123 -4.85 21.91 -10.58
C LEU A 123 -5.25 23.38 -10.70
N ALA A 124 -4.58 24.29 -9.97
CA ALA A 124 -4.81 25.71 -10.07
C ALA A 124 -4.53 26.25 -11.50
N LEU A 125 -3.43 25.82 -12.12
CA LEU A 125 -3.10 26.18 -13.51
C LEU A 125 -4.12 25.62 -14.52
N SER A 126 -4.78 24.51 -14.17
CA SER A 126 -5.80 23.85 -15.01
C SER A 126 -7.21 24.38 -14.76
N GLY A 127 -7.39 25.37 -13.89
CA GLY A 127 -8.69 25.92 -13.53
C GLY A 127 -9.57 25.00 -12.66
N VAL A 128 -8.98 23.96 -12.08
CA VAL A 128 -9.69 23.03 -11.17
C VAL A 128 -9.51 23.51 -9.73
N ALA A 129 -10.62 23.86 -9.08
CA ALA A 129 -10.60 24.33 -7.70
C ALA A 129 -10.30 23.16 -6.74
N ALA A 130 -9.23 23.29 -5.97
CA ALA A 130 -8.88 22.40 -4.87
C ALA A 130 -8.20 23.20 -3.76
N THR A 131 -8.40 22.82 -2.50
CA THR A 131 -7.68 23.42 -1.37
C THR A 131 -6.30 22.78 -1.22
N LEU A 132 -5.38 23.47 -0.55
CA LEU A 132 -4.06 22.92 -0.24
C LEU A 132 -4.19 21.66 0.63
N ALA A 133 -5.11 21.66 1.61
CA ALA A 133 -5.38 20.51 2.47
C ALA A 133 -5.81 19.28 1.66
N GLN A 134 -6.69 19.44 0.66
CA GLN A 134 -7.10 18.38 -0.25
C GLN A 134 -5.94 17.87 -1.09
N ALA A 135 -5.10 18.75 -1.60
CA ALA A 135 -3.93 18.38 -2.38
C ALA A 135 -2.87 17.65 -1.53
N LEU A 136 -2.64 18.07 -0.28
CA LEU A 136 -1.78 17.36 0.67
C LEU A 136 -2.36 16.01 1.07
N LEU A 137 -3.68 15.92 1.23
CA LEU A 137 -4.37 14.64 1.43
C LEU A 137 -4.14 13.68 0.26
N PHE A 138 -4.21 14.17 -0.99
CA PHE A 138 -3.84 13.36 -2.15
C PHE A 138 -2.37 12.92 -2.09
N GLY A 139 -1.46 13.81 -1.67
CA GLY A 139 -0.06 13.48 -1.45
C GLY A 139 0.11 12.32 -0.44
N ALA A 140 -0.63 12.34 0.66
CA ALA A 140 -0.62 11.27 1.66
C ALA A 140 -1.22 9.96 1.14
N LEU A 141 -2.36 10.03 0.43
CA LEU A 141 -2.98 8.88 -0.20
C LEU A 141 -2.03 8.10 -1.10
N ILE A 142 -1.24 8.84 -1.87
CA ILE A 142 -0.36 8.25 -2.86
C ILE A 142 1.08 8.05 -2.35
N ALA A 143 1.39 8.41 -1.11
CA ALA A 143 2.74 8.27 -0.56
C ALA A 143 3.16 6.81 -0.33
N ALA A 144 2.21 5.95 0.03
CA ALA A 144 2.43 4.51 0.19
C ALA A 144 2.90 3.85 -1.12
N THR A 145 3.88 2.95 -1.04
CA THR A 145 4.41 2.20 -2.19
C THR A 145 4.24 0.70 -1.99
N ASP A 146 3.89 -0.02 -3.04
CA ASP A 146 3.74 -1.48 -3.02
C ASP A 146 4.99 -2.15 -3.61
N PRO A 147 5.78 -2.86 -2.80
CA PRO A 147 7.00 -3.49 -3.27
C PRO A 147 6.75 -4.84 -3.95
N VAL A 148 5.59 -5.47 -3.72
CA VAL A 148 5.33 -6.87 -4.11
C VAL A 148 5.50 -7.04 -5.62
N ALA A 149 4.86 -6.17 -6.39
CA ALA A 149 4.94 -6.20 -7.83
C ALA A 149 6.36 -5.92 -8.36
N ALA A 150 7.04 -4.92 -7.82
CA ALA A 150 8.40 -4.58 -8.22
C ALA A 150 9.39 -5.69 -7.85
N LEU A 151 9.32 -6.19 -6.61
CA LEU A 151 10.23 -7.25 -6.14
C LEU A 151 10.01 -8.56 -6.89
N ALA A 152 8.79 -8.93 -7.24
CA ALA A 152 8.53 -10.12 -8.05
C ALA A 152 9.21 -10.08 -9.42
N ILE A 153 9.38 -8.88 -10.00
CA ILE A 153 10.10 -8.69 -11.27
C ILE A 153 11.61 -8.65 -11.02
N LEU A 154 12.06 -7.81 -10.08
CA LEU A 154 13.48 -7.54 -9.83
C LEU A 154 14.22 -8.76 -9.25
N SER A 155 13.59 -9.57 -8.39
CA SER A 155 14.17 -10.80 -7.85
C SER A 155 14.46 -11.82 -8.93
N LYS A 156 13.58 -11.93 -9.95
CA LYS A 156 13.83 -12.78 -11.15
C LYS A 156 15.01 -12.29 -12.00
N MET A 157 15.38 -11.02 -11.85
CA MET A 157 16.53 -10.41 -12.53
C MET A 157 17.83 -10.49 -11.70
N GLY A 158 17.80 -11.12 -10.52
CA GLY A 158 18.97 -11.26 -9.65
C GLY A 158 19.23 -10.03 -8.78
N LEU A 159 18.17 -9.37 -8.28
CA LEU A 159 18.30 -8.26 -7.34
C LEU A 159 19.14 -8.67 -6.11
N PRO A 160 20.20 -7.92 -5.73
CA PRO A 160 20.94 -8.19 -4.52
C PRO A 160 20.07 -8.10 -3.26
N LYS A 161 20.31 -8.97 -2.27
CA LYS A 161 19.52 -9.05 -1.04
C LYS A 161 19.48 -7.75 -0.23
N ASN A 162 20.56 -6.97 -0.24
CA ASN A 162 20.62 -5.67 0.41
C ASN A 162 19.65 -4.67 -0.25
N LEU A 163 19.57 -4.63 -1.58
CA LEU A 163 18.60 -3.81 -2.31
C LEU A 163 17.16 -4.31 -2.13
N GLU A 164 16.95 -5.62 -2.14
CA GLU A 164 15.64 -6.22 -1.83
C GLU A 164 15.16 -5.77 -0.45
N THR A 165 16.03 -5.81 0.56
CA THR A 165 15.70 -5.34 1.91
C THR A 165 15.45 -3.83 1.98
N VAL A 166 16.14 -3.02 1.18
CA VAL A 166 15.86 -1.57 1.11
C VAL A 166 14.48 -1.30 0.53
N VAL A 167 14.15 -1.94 -0.60
CA VAL A 167 12.85 -1.76 -1.25
C VAL A 167 11.70 -2.27 -0.37
N ASP A 168 11.84 -3.48 0.19
CA ASP A 168 10.82 -4.11 1.05
C ASP A 168 10.66 -3.34 2.38
N GLY A 169 11.77 -2.99 3.02
CA GLY A 169 11.77 -2.28 4.30
C GLY A 169 11.29 -0.83 4.20
N GLU A 170 11.67 -0.12 3.13
CA GLU A 170 11.18 1.24 2.88
C GLU A 170 9.67 1.22 2.69
N SER A 171 9.17 0.35 1.81
CA SER A 171 7.76 0.28 1.47
C SER A 171 6.90 -0.13 2.67
N LEU A 172 7.36 -1.11 3.43
CA LEU A 172 6.67 -1.58 4.62
C LEU A 172 6.46 -0.48 5.68
N LEU A 173 7.52 0.31 5.93
CA LEU A 173 7.45 1.38 6.92
C LEU A 173 6.71 2.60 6.38
N ASN A 174 6.84 2.90 5.08
CA ASN A 174 6.16 4.05 4.48
C ASN A 174 4.64 3.87 4.45
N ASP A 175 4.12 2.64 4.34
CA ASP A 175 2.69 2.35 4.42
C ASP A 175 2.11 2.82 5.77
N GLY A 176 2.79 2.48 6.87
CA GLY A 176 2.39 2.95 8.19
C GLY A 176 2.46 4.47 8.35
N VAL A 177 3.53 5.08 7.84
CA VAL A 177 3.74 6.54 7.89
C VAL A 177 2.75 7.28 6.99
N ALA A 178 2.44 6.75 5.81
CA ALA A 178 1.46 7.32 4.88
C ALA A 178 0.05 7.35 5.49
N VAL A 179 -0.35 6.30 6.22
CA VAL A 179 -1.63 6.28 6.94
C VAL A 179 -1.68 7.36 8.02
N VAL A 180 -0.58 7.63 8.73
CA VAL A 180 -0.53 8.72 9.72
C VAL A 180 -0.71 10.08 9.05
N PHE A 181 0.00 10.35 7.94
CA PHE A 181 -0.19 11.58 7.17
C PHE A 181 -1.60 11.67 6.59
N PHE A 182 -2.17 10.56 6.13
CA PHE A 182 -3.55 10.50 5.67
C PHE A 182 -4.53 10.94 6.77
N THR A 183 -4.39 10.42 7.99
CA THR A 183 -5.25 10.79 9.13
C THR A 183 -5.16 12.29 9.42
N ILE A 184 -3.96 12.86 9.43
CA ILE A 184 -3.72 14.29 9.68
C ILE A 184 -4.39 15.15 8.59
N PHE A 185 -4.11 14.87 7.32
CA PHE A 185 -4.61 15.69 6.22
C PHE A 185 -6.08 15.43 5.88
N ALA A 186 -6.62 14.24 6.16
CA ALA A 186 -8.05 13.96 6.03
C ALA A 186 -8.84 14.79 7.05
N GLY A 187 -8.37 14.87 8.29
CA GLY A 187 -8.94 15.75 9.32
C GLY A 187 -8.95 17.22 8.89
N ALA A 188 -7.84 17.73 8.39
CA ALA A 188 -7.73 19.11 7.90
C ALA A 188 -8.62 19.38 6.66
N ALA A 189 -8.68 18.45 5.71
CA ALA A 189 -9.48 18.60 4.49
C ALA A 189 -11.01 18.57 4.76
N VAL A 190 -11.45 17.84 5.79
CA VAL A 190 -12.86 17.75 6.20
C VAL A 190 -13.27 18.93 7.09
N SER A 191 -12.44 19.30 8.07
CA SER A 191 -12.76 20.40 9.00
C SER A 191 -12.64 21.78 8.37
N GLY A 192 -11.90 21.90 7.24
CA GLY A 192 -11.59 23.18 6.62
C GLY A 192 -10.72 24.11 7.50
N SER A 193 -10.15 23.56 8.58
CA SER A 193 -9.25 24.29 9.47
C SER A 193 -7.80 24.06 9.07
N ASP A 194 -7.00 25.12 9.10
CA ASP A 194 -5.55 24.99 8.98
C ASP A 194 -5.03 24.34 10.27
N ALA A 195 -4.73 23.05 10.22
CA ALA A 195 -4.07 22.37 11.33
C ALA A 195 -2.74 23.06 11.62
N SER A 196 -2.51 23.48 12.86
CA SER A 196 -1.22 24.06 13.22
C SER A 196 -0.11 23.01 13.07
N LEU A 197 1.08 23.44 12.64
CA LEU A 197 2.23 22.54 12.48
C LEU A 197 2.57 21.80 13.78
N ALA A 198 2.37 22.46 14.94
CA ALA A 198 2.57 21.88 16.26
C ALA A 198 1.55 20.76 16.55
N GLU A 199 0.30 20.96 16.19
CA GLU A 199 -0.76 19.96 16.35
C GLU A 199 -0.51 18.74 15.44
N ALA A 200 -0.23 18.96 14.16
CA ALA A 200 0.15 17.89 13.23
C ALA A 200 1.37 17.10 13.72
N GLY A 201 2.39 17.80 14.25
CA GLY A 201 3.57 17.17 14.84
C GLY A 201 3.24 16.32 16.08
N SER A 202 2.37 16.82 16.96
CA SER A 202 1.95 16.08 18.16
C SER A 202 1.14 14.82 17.81
N ILE A 203 0.24 14.91 16.84
CA ILE A 203 -0.52 13.76 16.32
C ILE A 203 0.45 12.74 15.73
N PHE A 204 1.38 13.19 14.87
CA PHE A 204 2.37 12.31 14.26
C PHE A 204 3.21 11.57 15.31
N MET A 205 3.73 12.26 16.30
CA MET A 205 4.54 11.63 17.37
C MET A 205 3.72 10.64 18.20
N ARG A 206 2.48 10.98 18.55
CA ARG A 206 1.57 10.08 19.29
C ARG A 206 1.27 8.82 18.46
N GLU A 207 0.90 8.98 17.22
CA GLU A 207 0.57 7.89 16.30
C GLU A 207 1.78 6.95 16.09
N VAL A 208 2.97 7.51 15.82
CA VAL A 208 4.17 6.72 15.52
C VAL A 208 4.71 6.03 16.78
N LEU A 209 4.95 6.78 17.85
CA LEU A 209 5.54 6.22 19.08
C LEU A 209 4.55 5.33 19.83
N GLY A 210 3.27 5.73 19.89
CA GLY A 210 2.21 4.91 20.48
C GLY A 210 1.97 3.64 19.69
N GLY A 211 1.94 3.72 18.36
CA GLY A 211 1.86 2.56 17.48
C GLY A 211 3.03 1.60 17.68
N ALA A 212 4.26 2.11 17.73
CA ALA A 212 5.45 1.30 17.97
C ALA A 212 5.40 0.61 19.35
N ALA A 213 5.01 1.34 20.41
CA ALA A 213 4.86 0.76 21.75
C ALA A 213 3.78 -0.34 21.79
N MET A 214 2.62 -0.09 21.14
CA MET A 214 1.56 -1.08 20.98
C MET A 214 2.04 -2.31 20.22
N GLY A 215 2.84 -2.13 19.16
CA GLY A 215 3.43 -3.22 18.38
C GLY A 215 4.37 -4.09 19.22
N VAL A 216 5.21 -3.49 20.07
CA VAL A 216 6.05 -4.23 21.01
C VAL A 216 5.19 -5.00 22.02
N ALA A 217 4.15 -4.39 22.59
CA ALA A 217 3.25 -5.05 23.53
C ALA A 217 2.52 -6.23 22.87
N GLY A 218 1.98 -6.05 21.67
CA GLY A 218 1.34 -7.11 20.89
C GLY A 218 2.30 -8.25 20.53
N TRP A 219 3.54 -7.91 20.13
CA TRP A 219 4.59 -8.91 19.90
C TRP A 219 4.91 -9.72 21.17
N LEU A 220 5.01 -9.10 22.33
CA LEU A 220 5.26 -9.82 23.60
C LEU A 220 4.17 -10.86 23.87
N VAL A 221 2.90 -10.51 23.61
CA VAL A 221 1.78 -11.46 23.73
C VAL A 221 1.92 -12.61 22.73
N ILE A 222 2.16 -12.29 21.45
CA ILE A 222 2.37 -13.29 20.38
C ILE A 222 3.55 -14.20 20.78
N HIS A 223 4.68 -13.64 21.12
CA HIS A 223 5.90 -14.37 21.48
C HIS A 223 5.67 -15.33 22.63
N HIS A 224 5.10 -14.82 23.72
CA HIS A 224 4.87 -15.62 24.92
C HIS A 224 3.89 -16.78 24.69
N LEU A 225 2.79 -16.51 23.98
CA LEU A 225 1.78 -17.54 23.71
C LEU A 225 2.26 -18.54 22.65
N MET A 226 2.97 -18.10 21.62
CA MET A 226 3.48 -19.01 20.60
C MET A 226 4.54 -19.97 21.12
N LEU A 227 5.44 -19.53 22.01
CA LEU A 227 6.44 -20.41 22.62
C LEU A 227 5.83 -21.48 23.55
N ARG A 228 4.60 -21.26 24.02
CA ARG A 228 3.84 -22.22 24.84
C ARG A 228 2.86 -23.06 24.04
N SER A 229 2.67 -22.75 22.76
CA SER A 229 1.77 -23.49 21.89
C SER A 229 2.34 -24.86 21.57
N THR A 230 1.54 -25.88 21.72
CA THR A 230 1.92 -27.29 21.46
C THR A 230 1.60 -27.71 20.02
N THR A 231 0.72 -26.98 19.33
CA THR A 231 0.29 -27.27 17.96
C THR A 231 0.42 -26.06 17.07
N TYR A 232 0.67 -26.28 15.78
CA TYR A 232 0.73 -25.19 14.81
C TYR A 232 -0.61 -24.45 14.65
N CYS A 233 -1.75 -25.16 14.79
CA CYS A 233 -3.09 -24.55 14.74
C CYS A 233 -3.29 -23.52 15.85
N THR A 234 -2.85 -23.82 17.08
CA THR A 234 -2.88 -22.87 18.20
C THR A 234 -2.01 -21.66 17.88
N GLY A 235 -0.82 -21.86 17.33
CA GLY A 235 0.07 -20.77 16.90
C GLY A 235 -0.57 -19.88 15.82
N LEU A 236 -1.30 -20.46 14.86
CA LEU A 236 -2.06 -19.71 13.88
C LEU A 236 -3.14 -18.83 14.51
N LEU A 237 -3.97 -19.42 15.38
CA LEU A 237 -5.03 -18.69 16.07
C LEU A 237 -4.48 -17.57 16.97
N VAL A 238 -3.38 -17.84 17.67
CA VAL A 238 -2.68 -16.84 18.49
C VAL A 238 -2.21 -15.69 17.63
N SER A 239 -1.56 -15.95 16.51
CA SER A 239 -1.04 -14.88 15.63
C SER A 239 -2.17 -14.06 15.02
N LEU A 240 -3.22 -14.71 14.48
CA LEU A 240 -4.38 -14.02 13.91
C LEU A 240 -5.12 -13.18 14.96
N GLY A 241 -5.47 -13.81 16.10
CA GLY A 241 -6.21 -13.15 17.17
C GLY A 241 -5.45 -11.99 17.79
N ALA A 242 -4.15 -12.16 18.04
CA ALA A 242 -3.32 -11.11 18.62
C ALA A 242 -3.12 -9.93 17.65
N VAL A 243 -2.89 -10.19 16.36
CA VAL A 243 -2.76 -9.12 15.35
C VAL A 243 -4.06 -8.32 15.23
N ALA A 244 -5.20 -9.00 15.09
CA ALA A 244 -6.50 -8.33 14.99
C ALA A 244 -6.84 -7.54 16.26
N SER A 245 -6.64 -8.13 17.44
CA SER A 245 -6.93 -7.48 18.73
C SER A 245 -6.00 -6.30 18.99
N MET A 246 -4.70 -6.43 18.66
CA MET A 246 -3.72 -5.36 18.78
C MET A 246 -4.09 -4.17 17.87
N TYR A 247 -4.47 -4.44 16.62
CA TYR A 247 -4.87 -3.40 15.67
C TYR A 247 -6.14 -2.68 16.15
N ALA A 248 -7.15 -3.42 16.63
CA ALA A 248 -8.36 -2.83 17.20
C ALA A 248 -8.05 -2.00 18.47
N ALA A 249 -7.21 -2.52 19.36
CA ALA A 249 -6.78 -1.78 20.56
C ALA A 249 -6.01 -0.49 20.20
N ALA A 250 -5.14 -0.52 19.20
CA ALA A 250 -4.43 0.65 18.72
C ALA A 250 -5.40 1.75 18.25
N GLN A 251 -6.46 1.38 17.52
CA GLN A 251 -7.50 2.32 17.10
C GLN A 251 -8.27 2.93 18.27
N HIS A 252 -8.60 2.14 19.29
CA HIS A 252 -9.28 2.64 20.49
C HIS A 252 -8.42 3.59 21.34
N LEU A 253 -7.09 3.48 21.23
CA LEU A 253 -6.14 4.34 21.94
C LEU A 253 -5.65 5.52 21.09
N ASP A 254 -6.23 5.74 19.91
CA ASP A 254 -5.82 6.77 18.96
C ASP A 254 -4.33 6.73 18.63
N VAL A 255 -3.80 5.51 18.39
CA VAL A 255 -2.43 5.29 17.93
C VAL A 255 -2.42 4.46 16.65
N SER A 256 -1.34 4.52 15.86
CA SER A 256 -1.27 3.89 14.54
C SER A 256 -1.31 2.35 14.63
N GLY A 257 -2.44 1.76 14.24
CA GLY A 257 -2.58 0.31 14.03
C GLY A 257 -1.62 -0.26 12.99
N PRO A 258 -1.46 0.37 11.82
CA PRO A 258 -0.47 -0.04 10.82
C PRO A 258 0.96 -0.12 11.36
N ILE A 259 1.44 0.92 12.06
CA ILE A 259 2.79 0.92 12.66
C ILE A 259 2.90 -0.17 13.74
N ALA A 260 1.88 -0.33 14.58
CA ALA A 260 1.85 -1.40 15.58
C ALA A 260 2.01 -2.78 14.92
N THR A 261 1.30 -3.01 13.85
CA THR A 261 1.33 -4.28 13.10
C THR A 261 2.69 -4.54 12.46
N VAL A 262 3.29 -3.51 11.86
CA VAL A 262 4.63 -3.61 11.25
C VAL A 262 5.68 -3.95 12.31
N VAL A 263 5.67 -3.28 13.45
CA VAL A 263 6.62 -3.55 14.55
C VAL A 263 6.42 -4.96 15.10
N ALA A 264 5.18 -5.37 15.36
CA ALA A 264 4.88 -6.70 15.87
C ALA A 264 5.30 -7.81 14.89
N GLY A 265 5.04 -7.61 13.58
CA GLY A 265 5.43 -8.56 12.53
C GLY A 265 6.95 -8.68 12.38
N LEU A 266 7.67 -7.54 12.36
CA LEU A 266 9.13 -7.51 12.28
C LEU A 266 9.79 -8.25 13.45
N LEU A 267 9.30 -8.01 14.68
CA LEU A 267 9.79 -8.70 15.88
C LEU A 267 9.41 -10.18 15.87
N SER A 268 8.20 -10.52 15.42
CA SER A 268 7.76 -11.92 15.30
C SER A 268 8.57 -12.71 14.29
N GLY A 269 8.83 -12.14 13.11
CA GLY A 269 9.60 -12.77 12.04
C GLY A 269 11.07 -13.00 12.38
N ASN A 270 11.64 -12.15 13.24
CA ASN A 270 13.07 -12.20 13.56
C ASN A 270 13.38 -12.78 14.95
N LEU A 271 12.58 -12.49 15.98
CA LEU A 271 12.85 -12.94 17.34
C LEU A 271 12.02 -14.16 17.73
N THR A 272 10.74 -14.21 17.38
CA THR A 272 9.90 -15.36 17.69
C THR A 272 10.21 -16.54 16.79
N ALA A 273 10.34 -16.30 15.49
CA ALA A 273 10.62 -17.34 14.50
C ALA A 273 11.93 -18.11 14.79
N THR A 274 12.95 -17.47 15.33
CA THR A 274 14.22 -18.13 15.70
C THR A 274 14.13 -19.06 16.90
N ARG A 275 13.04 -18.98 17.67
CA ARG A 275 12.77 -19.81 18.85
C ARG A 275 11.79 -20.95 18.58
N LEU A 276 11.14 -20.94 17.44
CA LEU A 276 10.16 -21.96 17.03
C LEU A 276 10.85 -23.09 16.27
N SER A 277 10.31 -24.32 16.42
CA SER A 277 10.73 -25.43 15.58
C SER A 277 10.30 -25.23 14.12
N GLU A 278 11.04 -25.80 13.17
CA GLU A 278 10.67 -25.71 11.74
C GLU A 278 9.32 -26.39 11.47
N ALA A 279 8.97 -27.43 12.22
CA ALA A 279 7.66 -28.09 12.15
C ALA A 279 6.48 -27.14 12.47
N THR A 280 6.70 -26.13 13.32
CA THR A 280 5.71 -25.10 13.64
C THR A 280 5.81 -23.91 12.69
N LEU A 281 7.01 -23.53 12.33
CA LEU A 281 7.29 -22.31 11.56
C LEU A 281 6.91 -22.44 10.08
N ALA A 282 7.16 -23.58 9.44
CA ALA A 282 6.88 -23.77 8.02
C ALA A 282 5.37 -23.68 7.70
N PRO A 283 4.45 -24.37 8.43
CA PRO A 283 3.02 -24.19 8.20
C PRO A 283 2.53 -22.77 8.47
N LEU A 284 3.12 -22.09 9.49
CA LEU A 284 2.80 -20.70 9.79
C LEU A 284 3.14 -19.76 8.63
N ARG A 285 4.35 -19.90 8.08
CA ARG A 285 4.80 -19.13 6.93
C ARG A 285 3.92 -19.35 5.70
N THR A 286 3.56 -20.61 5.43
CA THR A 286 2.69 -20.98 4.30
C THR A 286 1.30 -20.37 4.46
N PHE A 287 0.70 -20.48 5.65
CA PHE A 287 -0.60 -19.88 5.94
C PHE A 287 -0.59 -18.35 5.74
N TRP A 288 0.36 -17.66 6.36
CA TRP A 288 0.45 -16.20 6.23
C TRP A 288 0.72 -15.74 4.80
N SER A 289 1.49 -16.54 4.02
CA SER A 289 1.70 -16.24 2.59
C SER A 289 0.42 -16.40 1.78
N GLY A 290 -0.31 -17.49 1.99
CA GLY A 290 -1.58 -17.73 1.30
C GLY A 290 -2.67 -16.72 1.69
N LEU A 291 -2.72 -16.33 2.97
CA LEU A 291 -3.65 -15.28 3.43
C LEU A 291 -3.34 -13.93 2.77
N ASP A 292 -2.07 -13.54 2.69
CA ASP A 292 -1.63 -12.32 2.03
C ASP A 292 -2.03 -12.30 0.54
N GLU A 293 -1.79 -13.38 -0.19
CA GLU A 293 -2.18 -13.51 -1.59
C GLU A 293 -3.71 -13.42 -1.79
N ILE A 294 -4.49 -14.06 -0.92
CA ILE A 294 -5.96 -14.00 -0.97
C ILE A 294 -6.45 -12.58 -0.70
N LEU A 295 -5.93 -11.93 0.35
CA LEU A 295 -6.34 -10.58 0.72
C LEU A 295 -5.98 -9.56 -0.36
N ASN A 296 -4.80 -9.66 -0.97
CA ASN A 296 -4.39 -8.86 -2.11
C ASN A 296 -5.34 -9.07 -3.30
N ALA A 297 -5.63 -10.32 -3.65
CA ALA A 297 -6.54 -10.63 -4.75
C ALA A 297 -7.92 -9.99 -4.55
N LEU A 298 -8.49 -10.13 -3.36
CA LEU A 298 -9.78 -9.52 -3.02
C LEU A 298 -9.74 -8.00 -3.09
N LEU A 299 -8.67 -7.39 -2.58
CA LEU A 299 -8.48 -5.95 -2.61
C LEU A 299 -8.41 -5.41 -4.05
N PHE A 300 -7.58 -6.01 -4.91
CA PHE A 300 -7.43 -5.56 -6.29
C PHE A 300 -8.69 -5.76 -7.13
N VAL A 301 -9.39 -6.88 -6.96
CA VAL A 301 -10.68 -7.12 -7.62
C VAL A 301 -11.72 -6.11 -7.16
N PHE A 302 -11.83 -5.90 -5.86
CA PHE A 302 -12.76 -4.94 -5.30
C PHE A 302 -12.50 -3.52 -5.79
N VAL A 303 -11.24 -3.10 -5.75
CA VAL A 303 -10.83 -1.77 -6.24
C VAL A 303 -11.12 -1.63 -7.73
N GLY A 304 -10.83 -2.66 -8.53
CA GLY A 304 -11.13 -2.67 -9.96
C GLY A 304 -12.61 -2.46 -10.26
N PHE A 305 -13.50 -3.06 -9.47
CA PHE A 305 -14.94 -2.83 -9.58
C PHE A 305 -15.34 -1.43 -9.16
N HIS A 306 -14.88 -1.02 -7.99
CA HIS A 306 -15.31 0.23 -7.35
C HIS A 306 -14.99 1.46 -8.20
N VAL A 307 -13.82 1.48 -8.81
CA VAL A 307 -13.39 2.60 -9.64
C VAL A 307 -14.23 2.77 -10.89
N VAL A 308 -14.56 1.68 -11.57
CA VAL A 308 -15.41 1.74 -12.79
C VAL A 308 -16.87 2.03 -12.45
N LEU A 309 -17.33 1.62 -11.25
CA LEU A 309 -18.69 1.89 -10.79
C LEU A 309 -18.92 3.36 -10.41
N ILE A 310 -17.93 4.00 -9.78
CA ILE A 310 -18.05 5.40 -9.37
C ILE A 310 -17.89 6.36 -10.56
N ASN A 311 -17.08 6.00 -11.55
CA ASN A 311 -16.78 6.85 -12.70
C ASN A 311 -17.52 6.39 -13.98
N PRO A 312 -18.63 7.02 -14.33
CA PRO A 312 -19.40 6.63 -15.50
C PRO A 312 -18.76 6.96 -16.86
N LEU A 313 -17.65 7.72 -16.89
CA LEU A 313 -17.07 8.19 -18.15
C LEU A 313 -15.54 7.99 -18.23
N PRO A 314 -15.03 7.30 -19.28
CA PRO A 314 -13.61 7.12 -19.52
C PRO A 314 -12.82 8.44 -19.67
N GLY A 315 -13.46 9.51 -20.09
CA GLY A 315 -12.83 10.81 -20.33
C GLY A 315 -12.33 11.54 -19.08
N ILE A 316 -12.86 11.21 -17.90
CA ILE A 316 -12.45 11.86 -16.63
C ILE A 316 -11.16 11.22 -16.09
N VAL A 317 -10.93 9.93 -16.35
CA VAL A 317 -9.72 9.22 -15.90
C VAL A 317 -8.47 9.70 -16.63
N MET A 318 -8.62 10.11 -17.88
CA MET A 318 -7.52 10.59 -18.74
C MET A 318 -7.48 12.13 -18.85
N GLY A 319 -8.15 12.84 -17.94
CA GLY A 319 -8.16 14.31 -17.96
C GLY A 319 -6.86 14.94 -17.42
N VAL A 320 -6.79 16.26 -17.52
CA VAL A 320 -5.65 17.05 -17.03
C VAL A 320 -5.31 16.75 -15.57
N PRO A 321 -6.27 16.58 -14.62
CA PRO A 321 -5.95 16.22 -13.25
C PRO A 321 -5.18 14.91 -13.10
N ALA A 322 -5.50 13.89 -13.90
CA ALA A 322 -4.79 12.62 -13.88
C ALA A 322 -3.34 12.74 -14.35
N LEU A 323 -3.11 13.49 -15.42
CA LEU A 323 -1.75 13.76 -15.94
C LEU A 323 -0.92 14.57 -14.94
N VAL A 324 -1.52 15.59 -14.32
CA VAL A 324 -0.90 16.37 -13.24
C VAL A 324 -0.52 15.46 -12.07
N ALA A 325 -1.42 14.58 -11.64
CA ALA A 325 -1.16 13.66 -10.54
C ALA A 325 -0.01 12.69 -10.85
N ILE A 326 0.01 12.08 -12.04
CA ILE A 326 1.09 11.17 -12.46
C ILE A 326 2.43 11.89 -12.49
N ALA A 327 2.49 13.07 -13.13
CA ALA A 327 3.71 13.85 -13.23
C ALA A 327 4.21 14.30 -11.85
N ALA A 328 3.30 14.79 -11.00
CA ALA A 328 3.62 15.23 -9.63
C ALA A 328 4.20 14.09 -8.77
N VAL A 329 3.58 12.91 -8.83
CA VAL A 329 4.04 11.74 -8.06
C VAL A 329 5.42 11.29 -8.50
N LEU A 330 5.67 11.19 -9.80
CA LEU A 330 6.98 10.76 -10.32
C LEU A 330 8.07 11.78 -9.99
N LEU A 331 7.79 13.07 -10.18
CA LEU A 331 8.76 14.14 -9.91
C LEU A 331 9.05 14.24 -8.41
N ALA A 332 8.01 14.26 -7.57
CA ALA A 332 8.18 14.31 -6.12
C ALA A 332 9.01 13.12 -5.61
N ARG A 333 8.73 11.91 -6.11
CA ARG A 333 9.47 10.71 -5.74
C ARG A 333 10.94 10.79 -6.17
N ALA A 334 11.19 11.19 -7.42
CA ALA A 334 12.56 11.33 -7.94
C ALA A 334 13.37 12.33 -7.14
N VAL A 335 12.82 13.53 -6.87
CA VAL A 335 13.48 14.59 -6.08
C VAL A 335 13.74 14.11 -4.65
N THR A 336 12.77 13.47 -4.02
CA THR A 336 12.89 12.98 -2.64
C THR A 336 13.97 11.91 -2.51
N VAL A 337 13.93 10.89 -3.38
CA VAL A 337 14.92 9.80 -3.35
C VAL A 337 16.32 10.32 -3.65
N PHE A 338 16.47 11.16 -4.69
CA PHE A 338 17.75 11.77 -5.03
C PHE A 338 18.33 12.59 -3.88
N GLY A 339 17.49 13.40 -3.23
CA GLY A 339 17.90 14.23 -2.09
C GLY A 339 18.36 13.40 -0.89
N ILE A 340 17.63 12.34 -0.54
CA ILE A 340 17.97 11.47 0.61
C ILE A 340 19.19 10.62 0.31
N VAL A 341 19.24 9.94 -0.83
CA VAL A 341 20.39 9.10 -1.21
C VAL A 341 21.63 9.96 -1.38
N GLY A 342 21.50 11.12 -2.05
CA GLY A 342 22.60 12.07 -2.21
C GLY A 342 23.11 12.64 -0.89
N GLY A 343 22.19 13.03 0.00
CA GLY A 343 22.53 13.54 1.33
C GLY A 343 23.27 12.49 2.19
N LEU A 344 22.75 11.26 2.27
CA LEU A 344 23.38 10.17 3.02
C LEU A 344 24.74 9.77 2.45
N ASN A 345 24.87 9.84 1.12
CA ASN A 345 26.12 9.57 0.43
C ASN A 345 27.16 10.68 0.71
N ALA A 346 26.75 11.95 0.69
CA ALA A 346 27.61 13.10 0.98
C ALA A 346 28.14 13.09 2.43
N VAL A 347 27.35 12.61 3.38
CA VAL A 347 27.75 12.44 4.79
C VAL A 347 28.55 11.15 5.02
N GLY A 348 28.68 10.29 4.02
CA GLY A 348 29.44 9.03 4.11
C GLY A 348 28.74 7.91 4.86
N VAL A 349 27.42 8.01 5.09
CA VAL A 349 26.60 6.99 5.76
C VAL A 349 26.36 5.78 4.85
N ILE A 350 26.23 6.03 3.55
CA ILE A 350 26.08 4.99 2.52
C ILE A 350 27.07 5.25 1.37
N ARG A 351 27.31 4.20 0.58
CA ARG A 351 28.01 4.33 -0.71
C ARG A 351 27.11 3.77 -1.80
N ALA A 352 26.43 4.64 -2.50
CA ALA A 352 25.46 4.27 -3.50
C ALA A 352 25.63 5.07 -4.79
N ASP A 353 25.30 4.48 -5.92
CA ASP A 353 25.06 5.22 -7.16
C ASP A 353 23.73 6.01 -7.02
N CYS A 354 23.86 7.33 -6.77
CA CYS A 354 22.71 8.20 -6.56
C CYS A 354 21.70 8.17 -7.70
N LEU A 355 22.16 8.19 -8.95
CA LEU A 355 21.28 8.21 -10.11
C LEU A 355 20.62 6.85 -10.31
N GLY A 356 21.38 5.77 -10.21
CA GLY A 356 20.86 4.42 -10.34
C GLY A 356 19.86 4.08 -9.24
N MET A 357 20.14 4.43 -7.99
CA MET A 357 19.22 4.27 -6.86
C MET A 357 17.95 5.11 -7.03
N THR A 358 18.09 6.36 -7.48
CA THR A 358 16.92 7.22 -7.76
C THR A 358 16.04 6.60 -8.83
N GLN A 359 16.62 6.09 -9.91
CA GLN A 359 15.88 5.42 -10.96
C GLN A 359 15.19 4.15 -10.44
N LEU A 360 15.90 3.31 -9.66
CA LEU A 360 15.36 2.08 -9.12
C LEU A 360 14.19 2.35 -8.17
N LEU A 361 14.37 3.20 -7.17
CA LEU A 361 13.37 3.47 -6.15
C LEU A 361 12.20 4.33 -6.65
N THR A 362 12.43 5.18 -7.67
CA THR A 362 11.34 5.94 -8.31
C THR A 362 10.50 5.05 -9.20
N TRP A 363 11.13 4.25 -10.05
CA TRP A 363 10.41 3.39 -10.99
C TRP A 363 9.88 2.11 -10.35
N GLY A 364 10.60 1.56 -9.38
CA GLY A 364 10.19 0.40 -8.58
C GLY A 364 9.22 0.73 -7.44
N GLY A 365 9.05 1.99 -7.08
CA GLY A 365 8.05 2.44 -6.09
C GLY A 365 6.64 2.40 -6.68
N LEU A 366 6.16 1.21 -7.01
CA LEU A 366 4.82 1.04 -7.57
C LEU A 366 3.77 1.47 -6.54
N ARG A 367 2.65 1.96 -7.02
CA ARG A 367 1.51 2.33 -6.18
C ARG A 367 0.49 1.20 -6.22
N GLY A 368 0.06 0.75 -5.04
CA GLY A 368 -0.75 -0.46 -4.90
C GLY A 368 -2.15 -0.22 -4.38
N GLY A 369 -2.73 -1.31 -3.88
CA GLY A 369 -4.09 -1.37 -3.35
C GLY A 369 -4.33 -0.47 -2.16
N LEU A 370 -3.32 -0.22 -1.30
CA LEU A 370 -3.46 0.63 -0.12
C LEU A 370 -3.87 2.07 -0.49
N SER A 371 -3.22 2.67 -1.49
CA SER A 371 -3.57 4.04 -1.94
C SER A 371 -5.01 4.14 -2.41
N LEU A 372 -5.49 3.15 -3.16
CA LEU A 372 -6.87 3.09 -3.63
C LEU A 372 -7.84 2.84 -2.48
N ALA A 373 -7.49 1.96 -1.57
CA ALA A 373 -8.27 1.65 -0.40
C ALA A 373 -8.47 2.89 0.49
N LEU A 374 -7.41 3.66 0.76
CA LEU A 374 -7.50 4.93 1.48
C LEU A 374 -8.35 5.97 0.71
N ALA A 375 -8.25 6.03 -0.62
CA ALA A 375 -9.07 6.94 -1.42
C ALA A 375 -10.57 6.59 -1.36
N VAL A 376 -10.91 5.31 -1.38
CA VAL A 376 -12.28 4.84 -1.22
C VAL A 376 -12.82 5.14 0.18
N SER A 377 -11.98 5.08 1.22
CA SER A 377 -12.35 5.35 2.62
C SER A 377 -12.67 6.80 2.92
N LEU A 378 -12.38 7.73 2.01
CA LEU A 378 -12.73 9.13 2.18
C LEU A 378 -14.25 9.32 2.38
N PRO A 379 -14.67 10.25 3.24
CA PRO A 379 -16.08 10.56 3.42
C PRO A 379 -16.70 11.07 2.10
N ASP A 380 -18.01 10.92 1.97
CA ASP A 380 -18.73 11.36 0.77
C ASP A 380 -18.76 12.89 0.73
N THR A 381 -17.84 13.46 0.00
CA THR A 381 -17.62 14.88 -0.19
C THR A 381 -17.59 15.22 -1.68
N PRO A 382 -17.88 16.47 -2.08
CA PRO A 382 -17.85 16.87 -3.50
C PRO A 382 -16.49 16.66 -4.19
N TRP A 383 -15.39 16.63 -3.44
CA TRP A 383 -14.04 16.44 -3.96
C TRP A 383 -13.55 14.97 -3.95
N LYS A 384 -14.30 14.05 -3.31
CA LYS A 384 -13.94 12.60 -3.28
C LYS A 384 -13.78 12.00 -4.69
N PRO A 385 -14.68 12.27 -5.67
CA PRO A 385 -14.53 11.74 -7.03
C PRO A 385 -13.22 12.18 -7.70
N LEU A 386 -12.78 13.43 -7.47
CA LEU A 386 -11.51 13.93 -8.00
C LEU A 386 -10.32 13.15 -7.40
N MET A 387 -10.31 12.95 -6.07
CA MET A 387 -9.26 12.17 -5.39
C MET A 387 -9.20 10.73 -5.88
N LEU A 388 -10.34 10.08 -5.99
CA LEU A 388 -10.45 8.72 -6.52
C LEU A 388 -9.91 8.61 -7.94
N ASN A 389 -10.30 9.54 -8.82
CA ASN A 389 -9.87 9.55 -10.22
C ASN A 389 -8.36 9.72 -10.35
N MET A 390 -7.78 10.69 -9.65
CA MET A 390 -6.35 10.93 -9.67
C MET A 390 -5.57 9.73 -9.10
N THR A 391 -6.04 9.18 -7.96
CA THR A 391 -5.40 8.01 -7.34
C THR A 391 -5.44 6.80 -8.27
N PHE A 392 -6.60 6.53 -8.86
CA PHE A 392 -6.74 5.43 -9.81
C PHE A 392 -5.84 5.60 -11.04
N ALA A 393 -5.81 6.79 -11.63
CA ALA A 393 -4.94 7.06 -12.78
C ALA A 393 -3.47 6.81 -12.46
N VAL A 394 -3.00 7.24 -11.27
CA VAL A 394 -1.63 7.01 -10.83
C VAL A 394 -1.38 5.52 -10.60
N VAL A 395 -2.30 4.79 -9.96
CA VAL A 395 -2.13 3.35 -9.71
C VAL A 395 -2.12 2.57 -11.01
N VAL A 396 -3.05 2.83 -11.93
CA VAL A 396 -3.09 2.18 -13.25
C VAL A 396 -1.82 2.46 -14.04
N PHE A 397 -1.37 3.73 -14.07
CA PHE A 397 -0.11 4.08 -14.70
C PHE A 397 1.07 3.34 -14.07
N SER A 398 1.13 3.32 -12.74
CA SER A 398 2.19 2.64 -11.99
C SER A 398 2.23 1.14 -12.29
N VAL A 399 1.08 0.49 -12.19
CA VAL A 399 0.95 -0.96 -12.39
C VAL A 399 1.25 -1.35 -13.86
N ILE A 400 0.68 -0.62 -14.83
CA ILE A 400 0.81 -0.98 -16.26
C ILE A 400 2.13 -0.44 -16.82
N VAL A 401 2.39 0.87 -16.69
CA VAL A 401 3.54 1.47 -17.38
C VAL A 401 4.83 1.17 -16.62
N GLN A 402 4.90 1.52 -15.33
CA GLN A 402 6.12 1.27 -14.55
C GLN A 402 6.36 -0.23 -14.39
N GLY A 403 5.33 -1.02 -14.03
CA GLY A 403 5.46 -2.48 -13.84
C GLY A 403 5.95 -3.20 -15.11
N LEU A 404 5.37 -2.94 -16.28
CA LEU A 404 5.78 -3.61 -17.53
C LEU A 404 7.13 -3.12 -18.07
N THR A 405 7.51 -1.87 -17.77
CA THR A 405 8.78 -1.30 -18.27
C THR A 405 9.96 -1.50 -17.33
N LEU A 406 9.72 -1.85 -16.05
CA LEU A 406 10.74 -2.04 -15.03
C LEU A 406 11.85 -2.99 -15.49
N LYS A 407 11.48 -4.13 -16.07
CA LYS A 407 12.43 -5.11 -16.59
C LYS A 407 13.33 -4.57 -17.70
N ARG A 408 12.88 -3.57 -18.47
CA ARG A 408 13.65 -2.99 -19.58
C ARG A 408 14.65 -1.93 -19.12
N MET A 409 14.45 -1.37 -17.94
CA MET A 409 15.28 -0.26 -17.42
C MET A 409 16.55 -0.76 -16.72
N PHE A 410 16.54 -1.98 -16.20
CA PHE A 410 17.64 -2.52 -15.41
C PHE A 410 18.21 -3.80 -16.00
N THR A 411 19.54 -3.94 -15.89
CA THR A 411 20.27 -5.18 -16.14
C THR A 411 20.80 -5.71 -14.81
N GLN A 412 21.12 -7.00 -14.75
CA GLN A 412 21.66 -7.63 -13.54
C GLN A 412 22.98 -6.95 -13.09
N GLU A 413 23.87 -6.62 -14.02
CA GLU A 413 25.12 -5.92 -13.74
C GLU A 413 24.91 -4.55 -13.12
N ARG A 414 23.91 -3.80 -13.64
CA ARG A 414 23.57 -2.48 -13.12
C ARG A 414 23.00 -2.55 -11.72
N LEU A 415 22.12 -3.54 -11.44
CA LEU A 415 21.56 -3.77 -10.10
C LEU A 415 22.64 -4.10 -9.07
N ALA A 416 23.63 -4.92 -9.44
CA ALA A 416 24.72 -5.29 -8.55
C ALA A 416 25.64 -4.10 -8.15
N GLY A 417 25.68 -3.04 -8.96
CA GLY A 417 26.53 -1.87 -8.73
C GLY A 417 25.88 -0.72 -7.94
N LEU A 418 24.60 -0.81 -7.59
CA LEU A 418 23.84 0.32 -7.02
C LEU A 418 24.19 0.62 -5.56
N LEU A 419 24.45 -0.42 -4.76
CA LEU A 419 24.91 -0.31 -3.36
C LEU A 419 26.27 -1.00 -3.23
N ARG A 420 27.26 -0.28 -2.74
CA ARG A 420 28.63 -0.76 -2.54
C ARG A 420 29.02 -0.77 -1.08
#